data_a8f8a62d64a4227a87718df36aee1c79
#
_entry.id   a8f8a62d64a4227a87718df36aee1c79
#
_cell.length_a   1.000
_cell.length_b   1.000
_cell.length_c   1.000
_cell.angle_alpha   90.00
_cell.angle_beta   90.00
_cell.angle_gamma   90.00
#
_symmetry.space_group_name_H-M   'P 1'
#
loop_
_entity.id
_entity.type
_entity.pdbx_description
1 polymer ?
#
loop_
_entity_poly.entity_id
_entity_poly.type
_entity_poly.pdbx_seq_one_letter_code
_entity_poly.pdbx_strand_id
1 'polypeptide(L)'
;MQVEAKEVKVRGGLPNFLAKVRAGKPVTIAYFGGSITAHPGWRPQSFEAIRKLFPRSKMTMVNASVGGTGSVVGAFRADNDLIKHKPDLVFIEFAVNDGSSAVRNPQRIWRAQEGIIRKLRISKPDTDICFFYTMQGAHISHVKDGKCHPAVAVHEQMTDHYKLPSMYVAPAVVEAIDKGEAVFSGKVVDRATGLDAEGRLVITEDN
;
A
#
# COMPACT_ATOMS: atom_id res chain seq x y z
N MET A 1 1.66 -4.12 -21.12
CA MET A 1 2.57 -5.13 -20.51
C MET A 1 1.80 -5.86 -19.42
N GLN A 2 1.86 -7.20 -19.42
CA GLN A 2 1.18 -7.99 -18.40
C GLN A 2 2.14 -8.23 -17.24
N VAL A 3 1.71 -7.98 -16.01
CA VAL A 3 2.46 -8.23 -14.78
C VAL A 3 1.68 -9.25 -13.96
N GLU A 4 2.38 -10.29 -13.49
CA GLU A 4 1.80 -11.34 -12.66
C GLU A 4 1.34 -10.78 -11.31
N ALA A 5 0.12 -11.17 -10.90
CA ALA A 5 -0.42 -10.81 -9.59
C ALA A 5 0.21 -11.70 -8.51
N LYS A 6 1.02 -11.11 -7.65
CA LYS A 6 1.63 -11.75 -6.48
C LYS A 6 1.36 -10.92 -5.24
N GLU A 7 1.05 -11.60 -4.14
CA GLU A 7 0.81 -10.94 -2.86
C GLU A 7 2.02 -10.17 -2.36
N VAL A 8 3.20 -10.76 -2.46
CA VAL A 8 4.44 -10.17 -1.95
C VAL A 8 5.56 -10.34 -2.95
N LYS A 9 6.24 -9.24 -3.25
CA LYS A 9 7.52 -9.23 -3.99
C LYS A 9 8.57 -8.53 -3.15
N VAL A 10 9.49 -9.31 -2.58
CA VAL A 10 10.46 -8.83 -1.58
C VAL A 10 11.52 -7.93 -2.20
N ARG A 11 12.04 -8.26 -3.38
CA ARG A 11 13.11 -7.53 -4.09
C ARG A 11 14.29 -7.14 -3.18
N GLY A 12 14.58 -5.83 -3.01
CA GLY A 12 15.61 -5.33 -2.11
C GLY A 12 15.26 -5.32 -0.62
N GLY A 13 13.99 -5.62 -0.28
CA GLY A 13 13.51 -5.67 1.10
C GLY A 13 13.53 -4.32 1.82
N LEU A 14 13.67 -4.40 3.15
CA LEU A 14 13.65 -3.24 4.06
C LEU A 14 14.88 -3.28 4.99
N PRO A 15 16.13 -3.29 4.45
CA PRO A 15 17.32 -3.59 5.24
C PRO A 15 17.62 -2.55 6.33
N ASN A 16 17.44 -1.25 6.03
CA ASN A 16 17.75 -0.18 6.96
C ASN A 16 16.74 -0.14 8.13
N PHE A 17 15.46 -0.25 7.82
CA PHE A 17 14.39 -0.32 8.80
C PHE A 17 14.55 -1.54 9.71
N LEU A 18 14.77 -2.72 9.13
CA LEU A 18 14.95 -3.96 9.89
C LEU A 18 16.18 -3.91 10.79
N ALA A 19 17.29 -3.33 10.33
CA ALA A 19 18.47 -3.13 11.15
C ALA A 19 18.18 -2.27 12.39
N LYS A 20 17.43 -1.17 12.21
CA LYS A 20 17.05 -0.26 13.31
C LYS A 20 16.14 -0.94 14.33
N VAL A 21 15.06 -1.58 13.87
CA VAL A 21 14.09 -2.20 14.81
C VAL A 21 14.66 -3.40 15.55
N ARG A 22 15.52 -4.21 14.91
CA ARG A 22 16.23 -5.31 15.56
C ARG A 22 17.20 -4.81 16.63
N ALA A 23 17.81 -3.66 16.40
CA ALA A 23 18.67 -2.99 17.38
C ALA A 23 17.89 -2.24 18.48
N GLY A 24 16.56 -2.25 18.47
CA GLY A 24 15.71 -1.55 19.44
C GLY A 24 15.76 -0.02 19.30
N LYS A 25 16.24 0.51 18.16
CA LYS A 25 16.30 1.96 17.91
C LYS A 25 14.91 2.52 17.61
N PRO A 26 14.63 3.78 17.98
CA PRO A 26 13.37 4.43 17.62
C PRO A 26 13.27 4.60 16.11
N VAL A 27 12.06 4.42 15.56
CA VAL A 27 11.77 4.53 14.12
C VAL A 27 10.46 5.28 13.87
N THR A 28 10.39 5.94 12.71
CA THR A 28 9.18 6.58 12.19
C THR A 28 8.70 5.81 10.96
N ILE A 29 7.44 5.37 10.98
CA ILE A 29 6.76 4.71 9.87
C ILE A 29 5.72 5.67 9.30
N ALA A 30 5.84 6.03 8.04
CA ALA A 30 4.90 6.90 7.35
C ALA A 30 4.04 6.12 6.36
N TYR A 31 2.78 6.53 6.25
CA TYR A 31 1.80 6.01 5.31
C TYR A 31 1.38 7.12 4.38
N PHE A 32 1.59 6.94 3.09
CA PHE A 32 1.41 7.96 2.08
C PHE A 32 0.53 7.44 0.95
N GLY A 33 -0.71 7.94 0.88
CA GLY A 33 -1.71 7.39 -0.03
C GLY A 33 -2.97 8.22 -0.16
N GLY A 34 -4.01 7.56 -0.68
CA GLY A 34 -5.35 8.11 -0.85
C GLY A 34 -6.26 7.89 0.37
N SER A 35 -7.59 7.85 0.13
CA SER A 35 -8.62 7.69 1.16
C SER A 35 -8.51 6.36 1.91
N ILE A 36 -8.25 5.26 1.22
CA ILE A 36 -8.15 3.93 1.83
C ILE A 36 -7.04 3.90 2.89
N THR A 37 -5.95 4.62 2.65
CA THR A 37 -4.85 4.75 3.61
C THR A 37 -5.11 5.81 4.68
N ALA A 38 -5.83 6.89 4.34
CA ALA A 38 -6.18 7.95 5.29
C ALA A 38 -7.13 7.45 6.38
N HIS A 39 -8.10 6.62 6.02
CA HIS A 39 -9.08 6.04 6.95
C HIS A 39 -8.45 4.98 7.88
N PRO A 40 -9.05 4.73 9.06
CA PRO A 40 -8.67 3.59 9.90
C PRO A 40 -8.98 2.27 9.19
N GLY A 41 -8.01 1.39 9.12
CA GLY A 41 -8.10 0.11 8.41
C GLY A 41 -6.72 -0.53 8.38
N TRP A 42 -6.20 -0.85 7.20
CA TRP A 42 -4.92 -1.52 7.05
C TRP A 42 -3.74 -0.76 7.68
N ARG A 43 -3.74 0.58 7.63
CA ARG A 43 -2.68 1.41 8.20
C ARG A 43 -2.48 1.19 9.70
N PRO A 44 -3.46 1.42 10.60
CA PRO A 44 -3.27 1.14 12.02
C PRO A 44 -3.05 -0.34 12.33
N GLN A 45 -3.67 -1.25 11.58
CA GLN A 45 -3.50 -2.69 11.76
C GLN A 45 -2.07 -3.13 11.45
N SER A 46 -1.50 -2.71 10.31
CA SER A 46 -0.12 -3.02 9.93
C SER A 46 0.89 -2.39 10.88
N PHE A 47 0.64 -1.15 11.33
CA PHE A 47 1.48 -0.49 12.33
C PHE A 47 1.52 -1.28 13.65
N GLU A 48 0.38 -1.70 14.16
CA GLU A 48 0.29 -2.51 15.38
C GLU A 48 0.92 -3.89 15.22
N ALA A 49 0.77 -4.52 14.06
CA ALA A 49 1.44 -5.79 13.77
C ALA A 49 2.96 -5.64 13.80
N ILE A 50 3.50 -4.60 13.15
CA ILE A 50 4.95 -4.33 13.17
C ILE A 50 5.42 -4.01 14.60
N ARG A 51 4.67 -3.22 15.35
CA ARG A 51 4.99 -2.87 16.74
C ARG A 51 5.04 -4.11 17.65
N LYS A 52 4.14 -5.05 17.46
CA LYS A 52 4.14 -6.34 18.18
C LYS A 52 5.35 -7.21 17.84
N LEU A 53 5.78 -7.22 16.57
CA LEU A 53 6.96 -7.97 16.13
C LEU A 53 8.27 -7.42 16.69
N PHE A 54 8.35 -6.11 16.95
CA PHE A 54 9.56 -5.44 17.42
C PHE A 54 9.30 -4.60 18.69
N PRO A 55 8.93 -5.23 19.82
CA PRO A 55 8.45 -4.52 21.03
C PRO A 55 9.52 -3.66 21.71
N ARG A 56 10.81 -3.88 21.41
CA ARG A 56 11.91 -3.07 21.96
C ARG A 56 12.12 -1.76 21.21
N SER A 57 11.55 -1.59 20.01
CA SER A 57 11.70 -0.38 19.21
C SER A 57 10.54 0.56 19.47
N LYS A 58 10.83 1.80 19.91
CA LYS A 58 9.81 2.85 20.00
C LYS A 58 9.43 3.29 18.61
N MET A 59 8.15 3.19 18.26
CA MET A 59 7.65 3.50 16.91
C MET A 59 6.71 4.70 16.91
N THR A 60 6.89 5.57 15.93
CA THR A 60 6.01 6.71 15.65
C THR A 60 5.31 6.46 14.30
N MET A 61 3.99 6.61 14.26
CA MET A 61 3.21 6.53 13.03
C MET A 61 2.93 7.93 12.48
N VAL A 62 3.16 8.13 11.19
CA VAL A 62 2.78 9.33 10.45
C VAL A 62 1.74 8.97 9.40
N ASN A 63 0.54 9.55 9.51
CA ASN A 63 -0.46 9.48 8.45
C ASN A 63 -0.30 10.70 7.54
N ALA A 64 0.37 10.52 6.41
CA ALA A 64 0.57 11.52 5.38
C ALA A 64 -0.41 11.36 4.21
N SER A 65 -1.51 10.60 4.40
CA SER A 65 -2.48 10.30 3.35
C SER A 65 -3.61 11.33 3.30
N VAL A 66 -4.09 11.60 2.08
CA VAL A 66 -5.18 12.56 1.82
C VAL A 66 -6.19 11.93 0.88
N GLY A 67 -7.47 11.90 1.29
CA GLY A 67 -8.56 11.33 0.49
C GLY A 67 -8.68 11.95 -0.90
N GLY A 68 -9.04 11.13 -1.90
CA GLY A 68 -9.23 11.56 -3.28
C GLY A 68 -7.95 11.91 -4.06
N THR A 69 -6.75 11.67 -3.49
CA THR A 69 -5.49 12.02 -4.15
C THR A 69 -4.76 10.80 -4.70
N GLY A 70 -4.29 10.89 -5.94
CA GLY A 70 -3.36 9.94 -6.56
C GLY A 70 -1.90 10.37 -6.44
N SER A 71 -0.99 9.59 -7.04
CA SER A 71 0.46 9.81 -6.95
C SER A 71 0.91 11.18 -7.50
N VAL A 72 0.20 11.73 -8.49
CA VAL A 72 0.54 13.05 -9.07
C VAL A 72 0.39 14.14 -8.02
N VAL A 73 -0.75 14.19 -7.31
CA VAL A 73 -0.94 15.12 -6.19
C VAL A 73 0.03 14.79 -5.06
N GLY A 74 0.24 13.50 -4.80
CA GLY A 74 1.24 13.01 -3.85
C GLY A 74 2.62 13.61 -4.07
N ALA A 75 3.11 13.64 -5.32
CA ALA A 75 4.43 14.19 -5.65
C ALA A 75 4.57 15.69 -5.32
N PHE A 76 3.48 16.47 -5.49
CA PHE A 76 3.49 17.90 -5.14
C PHE A 76 3.47 18.14 -3.62
N ARG A 77 2.74 17.31 -2.85
CA ARG A 77 2.59 17.50 -1.40
C ARG A 77 3.63 16.73 -0.58
N ALA A 78 4.48 15.90 -1.22
CA ALA A 78 5.43 15.02 -0.53
C ALA A 78 6.35 15.74 0.46
N ASP A 79 6.86 16.92 0.12
CA ASP A 79 7.77 17.67 0.99
C ASP A 79 7.11 18.07 2.30
N ASN A 80 5.87 18.59 2.21
CA ASN A 80 5.13 19.12 3.35
C ASN A 80 4.48 18.03 4.21
N ASP A 81 4.04 16.93 3.61
CA ASP A 81 3.22 15.94 4.32
C ASP A 81 4.01 14.71 4.75
N LEU A 82 5.08 14.37 4.00
CA LEU A 82 5.83 13.13 4.19
C LEU A 82 7.29 13.39 4.59
N ILE A 83 8.03 14.12 3.76
CA ILE A 83 9.51 14.19 3.82
C ILE A 83 9.98 14.94 5.06
N LYS A 84 9.28 15.98 5.49
CA LYS A 84 9.59 16.72 6.73
C LYS A 84 9.70 15.84 7.98
N HIS A 85 9.03 14.68 7.98
CA HIS A 85 9.04 13.74 9.12
C HIS A 85 10.25 12.80 9.12
N LYS A 86 11.09 12.81 8.06
CA LYS A 86 12.28 11.97 7.90
C LYS A 86 12.03 10.50 8.25
N PRO A 87 11.02 9.84 7.65
CA PRO A 87 10.62 8.49 8.02
C PRO A 87 11.72 7.46 7.77
N ASP A 88 11.72 6.39 8.57
CA ASP A 88 12.61 5.23 8.40
C ASP A 88 12.01 4.20 7.44
N LEU A 89 10.67 4.10 7.43
CA LEU A 89 9.90 3.30 6.49
C LEU A 89 8.73 4.10 5.96
N VAL A 90 8.51 4.01 4.64
CA VAL A 90 7.34 4.61 3.98
C VAL A 90 6.55 3.53 3.26
N PHE A 91 5.27 3.42 3.57
CA PHE A 91 4.32 2.71 2.72
C PHE A 91 3.68 3.68 1.74
N ILE A 92 3.75 3.37 0.43
CA ILE A 92 3.16 4.17 -0.65
C ILE A 92 1.97 3.40 -1.24
N GLU A 93 0.77 4.01 -1.20
CA GLU A 93 -0.47 3.42 -1.70
C GLU A 93 -1.26 4.44 -2.54
N PHE A 94 -1.18 4.35 -3.86
CA PHE A 94 -1.91 5.21 -4.80
C PHE A 94 -2.54 4.45 -5.97
N ALA A 95 -2.37 3.12 -6.06
CA ALA A 95 -2.77 2.37 -7.24
C ALA A 95 -4.25 2.49 -7.57
N VAL A 96 -5.12 2.48 -6.55
CA VAL A 96 -6.57 2.65 -6.72
C VAL A 96 -6.90 4.06 -7.22
N ASN A 97 -6.33 5.09 -6.61
CA ASN A 97 -6.58 6.48 -7.02
C ASN A 97 -5.95 6.85 -8.37
N ASP A 98 -4.82 6.25 -8.72
CA ASP A 98 -4.20 6.42 -10.04
C ASP A 98 -5.03 5.73 -11.14
N GLY A 99 -5.69 4.62 -10.85
CA GLY A 99 -6.74 3.96 -11.60
C GLY A 99 -6.70 4.16 -13.12
N SER A 100 -7.73 4.78 -13.67
CA SER A 100 -7.83 5.06 -15.11
C SER A 100 -6.74 6.02 -15.63
N SER A 101 -6.16 6.86 -14.77
CA SER A 101 -5.05 7.75 -15.16
C SER A 101 -3.78 6.96 -15.44
N ALA A 102 -3.50 5.90 -14.67
CA ALA A 102 -2.37 5.01 -14.91
C ALA A 102 -2.51 4.27 -16.25
N VAL A 103 -3.74 3.92 -16.64
CA VAL A 103 -4.01 3.28 -17.94
C VAL A 103 -3.83 4.25 -19.10
N ARG A 104 -4.39 5.47 -19.00
CA ARG A 104 -4.38 6.47 -20.07
C ARG A 104 -3.04 7.16 -20.25
N ASN A 105 -2.32 7.39 -19.18
CA ASN A 105 -1.03 8.08 -19.18
C ASN A 105 -0.05 7.47 -18.16
N PRO A 106 0.45 6.25 -18.39
CA PRO A 106 1.32 5.55 -17.47
C PRO A 106 2.61 6.31 -17.18
N GLN A 107 3.14 7.05 -18.16
CA GLN A 107 4.35 7.85 -17.97
C GLN A 107 4.17 9.00 -16.96
N ARG A 108 2.97 9.59 -16.89
CA ARG A 108 2.68 10.63 -15.89
C ARG A 108 2.72 10.06 -14.48
N ILE A 109 2.12 8.89 -14.29
CA ILE A 109 2.13 8.18 -13.01
C ILE A 109 3.56 7.75 -12.64
N TRP A 110 4.30 7.20 -13.61
CA TRP A 110 5.69 6.86 -13.43
C TRP A 110 6.51 8.03 -12.91
N ARG A 111 6.46 9.19 -13.59
CA ARG A 111 7.20 10.40 -13.17
C ARG A 111 6.81 10.89 -11.78
N ALA A 112 5.53 10.82 -11.44
CA ALA A 112 5.04 11.22 -10.14
C ALA A 112 5.62 10.35 -9.02
N GLN A 113 5.56 9.04 -9.17
CA GLN A 113 6.10 8.09 -8.21
C GLN A 113 7.64 8.17 -8.12
N GLU A 114 8.31 8.27 -9.25
CA GLU A 114 9.75 8.48 -9.29
C GLU A 114 10.13 9.76 -8.54
N GLY A 115 9.38 10.84 -8.73
CA GLY A 115 9.56 12.09 -8.01
C GLY A 115 9.49 11.91 -6.48
N ILE A 116 8.50 11.16 -5.99
CA ILE A 116 8.35 10.83 -4.56
C ILE A 116 9.56 10.04 -4.06
N ILE A 117 9.94 8.98 -4.78
CA ILE A 117 11.07 8.11 -4.40
C ILE A 117 12.38 8.92 -4.35
N ARG A 118 12.64 9.73 -5.37
CA ARG A 118 13.86 10.54 -5.44
C ARG A 118 13.94 11.58 -4.34
N LYS A 119 12.84 12.27 -4.04
CA LYS A 119 12.76 13.24 -2.92
C LYS A 119 13.07 12.56 -1.59
N LEU A 120 12.49 11.38 -1.33
CA LEU A 120 12.78 10.59 -0.12
C LEU A 120 14.26 10.25 -0.02
N ARG A 121 14.86 9.71 -1.10
CA ARG A 121 16.27 9.31 -1.13
C ARG A 121 17.24 10.48 -0.99
N ILE A 122 16.89 11.67 -1.52
CA ILE A 122 17.69 12.89 -1.35
C ILE A 122 17.61 13.37 0.10
N SER A 123 16.43 13.40 0.69
CA SER A 123 16.23 13.90 2.06
C SER A 123 16.81 12.96 3.13
N LYS A 124 16.64 11.65 2.96
CA LYS A 124 17.09 10.61 3.88
C LYS A 124 17.40 9.32 3.11
N PRO A 125 18.66 9.11 2.68
CA PRO A 125 19.05 7.98 1.82
C PRO A 125 18.77 6.58 2.41
N ASP A 126 18.72 6.47 3.74
CA ASP A 126 18.44 5.23 4.47
C ASP A 126 16.94 4.99 4.75
N THR A 127 16.05 5.78 4.14
CA THR A 127 14.60 5.49 4.17
C THR A 127 14.31 4.25 3.32
N ASP A 128 13.72 3.23 3.94
CA ASP A 128 13.17 2.11 3.19
C ASP A 128 11.75 2.45 2.70
N ILE A 129 11.42 1.99 1.50
CA ILE A 129 10.14 2.26 0.83
C ILE A 129 9.50 0.92 0.46
N CYS A 130 8.23 0.75 0.81
CA CYS A 130 7.40 -0.38 0.42
C CYS A 130 6.14 0.12 -0.30
N PHE A 131 5.85 -0.42 -1.47
CA PHE A 131 4.57 -0.17 -2.12
C PHE A 131 3.51 -1.11 -1.56
N PHE A 132 2.35 -0.57 -1.28
CA PHE A 132 1.20 -1.35 -0.83
C PHE A 132 0.05 -1.09 -1.81
N TYR A 133 -0.52 -2.16 -2.36
CA TYR A 133 -1.63 -2.04 -3.30
C TYR A 133 -2.89 -2.59 -2.66
N THR A 134 -3.82 -1.68 -2.38
CA THR A 134 -5.19 -2.00 -2.07
C THR A 134 -5.95 -2.34 -3.35
N MET A 135 -7.24 -2.63 -3.26
CA MET A 135 -8.03 -3.04 -4.41
C MET A 135 -9.40 -2.38 -4.46
N GLN A 136 -10.00 -2.44 -5.63
CA GLN A 136 -11.41 -2.18 -5.90
C GLN A 136 -11.98 -3.34 -6.72
N GLY A 137 -13.29 -3.43 -6.88
CA GLY A 137 -13.95 -4.56 -7.56
C GLY A 137 -13.40 -4.89 -8.95
N ALA A 138 -12.99 -3.87 -9.70
CA ALA A 138 -12.38 -4.06 -11.03
C ALA A 138 -11.06 -4.88 -11.02
N HIS A 139 -10.41 -5.04 -9.87
CA HIS A 139 -9.19 -5.86 -9.77
C HIS A 139 -9.47 -7.36 -9.81
N ILE A 140 -10.68 -7.80 -9.41
CA ILE A 140 -11.02 -9.22 -9.24
C ILE A 140 -10.82 -10.01 -10.54
N SER A 141 -11.37 -9.54 -11.66
CA SER A 141 -11.24 -10.24 -12.94
C SER A 141 -9.78 -10.37 -13.39
N HIS A 142 -8.98 -9.31 -13.22
CA HIS A 142 -7.56 -9.34 -13.56
C HIS A 142 -6.78 -10.36 -12.73
N VAL A 143 -7.06 -10.41 -11.41
CA VAL A 143 -6.39 -11.35 -10.50
C VAL A 143 -6.79 -12.79 -10.79
N LYS A 144 -8.06 -13.05 -11.13
CA LYS A 144 -8.52 -14.39 -11.58
C LYS A 144 -7.79 -14.85 -12.84
N ASP A 145 -7.40 -13.92 -13.70
CA ASP A 145 -6.55 -14.20 -14.87
C ASP A 145 -5.05 -14.30 -14.54
N GLY A 146 -4.67 -14.28 -13.25
CA GLY A 146 -3.27 -14.30 -12.79
C GLY A 146 -2.50 -12.99 -13.02
N LYS A 147 -3.18 -11.88 -13.30
CA LYS A 147 -2.58 -10.60 -13.70
C LYS A 147 -2.87 -9.48 -12.70
N CYS A 148 -1.95 -8.53 -12.59
CA CYS A 148 -2.25 -7.28 -11.91
C CYS A 148 -3.24 -6.44 -12.70
N HIS A 149 -4.11 -5.71 -11.98
CA HIS A 149 -4.85 -4.61 -12.59
C HIS A 149 -3.87 -3.62 -13.26
N PRO A 150 -4.19 -3.05 -14.44
CA PRO A 150 -3.25 -2.18 -15.18
C PRO A 150 -2.64 -1.04 -14.36
N ALA A 151 -3.39 -0.44 -13.46
CA ALA A 151 -2.85 0.60 -12.57
C ALA A 151 -1.75 0.05 -11.64
N VAL A 152 -1.97 -1.14 -11.04
CA VAL A 152 -0.96 -1.83 -10.23
C VAL A 152 0.25 -2.21 -11.08
N ALA A 153 0.05 -2.65 -12.32
CA ALA A 153 1.14 -3.02 -13.22
C ALA A 153 2.11 -1.85 -13.51
N VAL A 154 1.61 -0.61 -13.61
CA VAL A 154 2.46 0.58 -13.76
C VAL A 154 3.31 0.81 -12.51
N HIS A 155 2.72 0.66 -11.32
CA HIS A 155 3.45 0.78 -10.05
C HIS A 155 4.49 -0.34 -9.90
N GLU A 156 4.16 -1.56 -10.29
CA GLU A 156 5.07 -2.70 -10.24
C GLU A 156 6.32 -2.53 -11.13
N GLN A 157 6.17 -1.91 -12.30
CA GLN A 157 7.33 -1.56 -13.12
C GLN A 157 8.29 -0.59 -12.41
N MET A 158 7.73 0.37 -11.66
CA MET A 158 8.51 1.30 -10.85
C MET A 158 9.24 0.57 -9.71
N THR A 159 8.53 -0.31 -9.01
CA THR A 159 9.13 -1.09 -7.92
C THR A 159 10.19 -2.07 -8.43
N ASP A 160 10.02 -2.65 -9.62
CA ASP A 160 11.03 -3.48 -10.27
C ASP A 160 12.29 -2.69 -10.62
N HIS A 161 12.13 -1.48 -11.18
CA HIS A 161 13.24 -0.61 -11.54
C HIS A 161 14.07 -0.19 -10.32
N TYR A 162 13.41 0.22 -9.25
CA TYR A 162 14.05 0.69 -8.02
C TYR A 162 14.36 -0.40 -7.00
N LYS A 163 14.04 -1.68 -7.32
CA LYS A 163 14.18 -2.86 -6.44
C LYS A 163 13.45 -2.70 -5.10
N LEU A 164 12.30 -2.04 -5.13
CA LEU A 164 11.48 -1.79 -3.94
C LEU A 164 10.53 -2.97 -3.68
N PRO A 165 10.33 -3.38 -2.41
CA PRO A 165 9.34 -4.38 -2.07
C PRO A 165 7.92 -3.86 -2.34
N SER A 166 7.01 -4.78 -2.65
CA SER A 166 5.60 -4.51 -2.83
C SER A 166 4.71 -5.58 -2.22
N MET A 167 3.54 -5.17 -1.77
CA MET A 167 2.49 -6.03 -1.24
C MET A 167 1.18 -5.71 -1.96
N TYR A 168 0.47 -6.74 -2.42
CA TYR A 168 -0.80 -6.60 -3.13
C TYR A 168 -1.87 -7.49 -2.48
N VAL A 169 -2.91 -6.88 -1.91
CA VAL A 169 -3.92 -7.63 -1.14
C VAL A 169 -4.91 -8.40 -2.03
N ALA A 170 -5.07 -8.01 -3.29
CA ALA A 170 -6.12 -8.58 -4.13
C ALA A 170 -6.00 -10.08 -4.38
N PRO A 171 -4.82 -10.70 -4.53
CA PRO A 171 -4.74 -12.16 -4.68
C PRO A 171 -5.34 -12.90 -3.49
N ALA A 172 -4.99 -12.52 -2.25
CA ALA A 172 -5.53 -13.13 -1.03
C ALA A 172 -7.06 -12.91 -0.90
N VAL A 173 -7.53 -11.71 -1.23
CA VAL A 173 -8.97 -11.39 -1.20
C VAL A 173 -9.73 -12.22 -2.24
N VAL A 174 -9.21 -12.34 -3.47
CA VAL A 174 -9.86 -13.14 -4.51
C VAL A 174 -9.87 -14.62 -4.14
N GLU A 175 -8.80 -15.14 -3.56
CA GLU A 175 -8.75 -16.51 -3.05
C GLU A 175 -9.81 -16.75 -1.96
N ALA A 176 -9.96 -15.83 -1.02
CA ALA A 176 -10.99 -15.92 0.03
C ALA A 176 -12.42 -15.86 -0.55
N ILE A 177 -12.64 -15.02 -1.58
CA ILE A 177 -13.93 -14.96 -2.28
C ILE A 177 -14.22 -16.29 -2.99
N ASP A 178 -13.24 -16.86 -3.68
CA ASP A 178 -13.42 -18.13 -4.41
C ASP A 178 -13.65 -19.32 -3.47
N LYS A 179 -13.14 -19.25 -2.24
CA LYS A 179 -13.43 -20.21 -1.16
C LYS A 179 -14.78 -19.98 -0.45
N GLY A 180 -15.48 -18.89 -0.73
CA GLY A 180 -16.70 -18.50 -0.04
C GLY A 180 -16.48 -17.94 1.37
N GLU A 181 -15.26 -17.60 1.74
CA GLU A 181 -14.88 -17.04 3.04
C GLU A 181 -15.05 -15.51 3.10
N ALA A 182 -15.12 -14.87 1.95
CA ALA A 182 -15.29 -13.42 1.82
C ALA A 182 -16.29 -13.05 0.71
N VAL A 183 -16.81 -11.82 0.80
CA VAL A 183 -17.57 -11.17 -0.26
C VAL A 183 -16.98 -9.77 -0.49
N PHE A 184 -16.84 -9.35 -1.77
CA PHE A 184 -16.23 -8.06 -2.06
C PHE A 184 -17.08 -6.90 -1.55
N SER A 185 -18.38 -6.89 -1.86
CA SER A 185 -19.32 -5.87 -1.40
C SER A 185 -20.49 -6.54 -0.68
N GLY A 186 -20.88 -6.00 0.46
CA GLY A 186 -21.95 -6.57 1.28
C GLY A 186 -22.25 -5.72 2.50
N LYS A 187 -23.23 -6.15 3.30
CA LYS A 187 -23.58 -5.48 4.55
C LYS A 187 -22.90 -6.20 5.72
N VAL A 188 -22.10 -5.46 6.49
CA VAL A 188 -21.55 -5.96 7.75
C VAL A 188 -22.65 -6.06 8.80
N VAL A 189 -22.84 -7.25 9.35
CA VAL A 189 -23.78 -7.52 10.45
C VAL A 189 -23.05 -7.53 11.79
N ASP A 190 -21.88 -8.17 11.85
CA ASP A 190 -21.01 -8.12 13.03
C ASP A 190 -19.87 -7.12 12.84
N ARG A 191 -20.00 -5.96 13.46
CA ARG A 191 -19.00 -4.88 13.40
C ARG A 191 -17.66 -5.20 14.06
N ALA A 192 -17.62 -6.19 14.96
CA ALA A 192 -16.38 -6.56 15.64
C ALA A 192 -15.49 -7.42 14.74
N THR A 193 -16.09 -8.26 13.92
CA THR A 193 -15.40 -9.20 13.03
C THR A 193 -15.41 -8.78 11.55
N GLY A 194 -16.34 -7.89 11.15
CA GLY A 194 -16.52 -7.48 9.77
C GLY A 194 -17.29 -8.50 8.92
N LEU A 195 -18.07 -9.40 9.56
CA LEU A 195 -18.78 -10.47 8.88
C LEU A 195 -20.20 -10.06 8.47
N ASP A 196 -20.67 -10.67 7.36
CA ASP A 196 -22.07 -10.62 6.93
C ASP A 196 -22.95 -11.65 7.66
N ALA A 197 -24.24 -11.77 7.24
CA ALA A 197 -25.19 -12.71 7.84
C ALA A 197 -24.83 -14.18 7.58
N GLU A 198 -24.07 -14.47 6.55
CA GLU A 198 -23.58 -15.80 6.18
C GLU A 198 -22.22 -16.13 6.81
N GLY A 199 -21.64 -15.24 7.63
CA GLY A 199 -20.37 -15.43 8.31
C GLY A 199 -19.15 -15.17 7.40
N ARG A 200 -19.32 -14.50 6.26
CA ARG A 200 -18.25 -14.17 5.34
C ARG A 200 -17.67 -12.77 5.63
N LEU A 201 -16.36 -12.61 5.43
CA LEU A 201 -15.71 -11.31 5.56
C LEU A 201 -16.20 -10.35 4.45
N VAL A 202 -16.70 -9.18 4.84
CA VAL A 202 -17.07 -8.11 3.90
C VAL A 202 -15.87 -7.20 3.68
N ILE A 203 -15.40 -7.10 2.43
CA ILE A 203 -14.25 -6.28 2.08
C ILE A 203 -14.61 -4.79 2.04
N THR A 204 -15.80 -4.46 1.53
CA THR A 204 -16.35 -3.09 1.53
C THR A 204 -17.87 -3.11 1.69
N GLU A 205 -18.41 -2.09 2.34
CA GLU A 205 -19.86 -1.83 2.36
C GLU A 205 -20.29 -0.90 1.22
N ASP A 206 -19.34 -0.34 0.46
CA ASP A 206 -19.60 0.49 -0.71
C ASP A 206 -19.90 -0.40 -1.94
N ASN A 207 -20.86 0.03 -2.75
CA ASN A 207 -21.22 -0.61 -4.03
C ASN A 207 -20.36 -0.11 -5.17
#